data_1d64a6ef92b21183234de59c60101bd0
#
_entry.id   1d64a6ef92b21183234de59c60101bd0
#
_cell.length_a   1.000
_cell.length_b   1.000
_cell.length_c   1.000
_cell.angle_alpha   90.00
_cell.angle_beta   90.00
_cell.angle_gamma   90.00
#
_symmetry.space_group_name_H-M   'P 1'
#
loop_
_entity.id
_entity.type
_entity.pdbx_description
1 polymer ?
#
loop_
_entity_poly.entity_id
_entity_poly.type
_entity_poly.pdbx_seq_one_letter_code
_entity_poly.pdbx_strand_id
1 'polypeptide(L)'
;MKKKHFLSVLLFLAAIPGVETAAMETFTLKQCFDYAVEHNRSLQKDKLGLETAAQSKRELIGSLLPQINASAGFTYNIDKPLVTMPNFISPMMGSMAPAGMPDYIAMTMSLDMSANWGASITQQIINFSLFNALKVTQATSEMAAIGVEAGMSDIIAQTATFYYNVQVLQYAATQFDESIALMDTTLNMMQVNREIGLVRQIDVDRITVARTNLETQKSSMLQALEVQKNLLKLQMGYPMTEEIGIPEIDIDRMEQQIKDAVSPVFDVTALPAYRILEQQKNLASLQYKSAVYETLPALVLAGNYSMNYTGNDFSGDSYHSFPVSMVSLNLKFPVFTGMSKNAKINKAKIEIMKADNDRYMLEQSLTMAHSNARMQLEQQMRTIESQRRNKDLAQEVFNVTEFNFGEGISSLSDVLNASSSLIEAQMNYVNALTNCMSAYIELKKADGSIGEINQ
;
A
#
# COMPACT_ATOMS: atom_id res chain seq x y z
N MET A 1 -28.33 38.47 -54.29
CA MET A 1 -29.05 39.73 -53.91
C MET A 1 -29.22 39.77 -52.40
N LYS A 2 -28.65 40.84 -51.77
CA LYS A 2 -29.02 41.57 -50.54
C LYS A 2 -29.38 40.71 -49.28
N LYS A 3 -28.42 40.59 -48.32
CA LYS A 3 -28.16 41.43 -47.11
C LYS A 3 -29.41 41.72 -46.27
N LYS A 4 -29.36 41.28 -44.99
CA LYS A 4 -29.63 42.17 -43.84
C LYS A 4 -29.03 41.56 -42.57
N HIS A 5 -28.05 42.27 -42.02
CA HIS A 5 -27.50 42.10 -40.63
C HIS A 5 -28.61 42.54 -39.66
N PHE A 6 -28.78 41.75 -38.59
CA PHE A 6 -29.44 42.24 -37.38
C PHE A 6 -28.49 42.06 -36.21
N LEU A 7 -28.02 43.18 -35.71
CA LEU A 7 -27.15 43.36 -34.58
C LEU A 7 -28.01 43.20 -33.32
N SER A 8 -27.86 42.06 -32.59
CA SER A 8 -28.42 41.91 -31.23
C SER A 8 -27.31 42.05 -30.24
N VAL A 9 -27.26 43.24 -29.62
CA VAL A 9 -26.43 43.50 -28.41
C VAL A 9 -27.09 42.75 -27.27
N LEU A 10 -26.49 41.58 -26.89
CA LEU A 10 -26.83 40.86 -25.66
C LEU A 10 -26.03 41.43 -24.51
N LEU A 11 -26.69 42.15 -23.62
CA LEU A 11 -26.17 42.61 -22.33
C LEU A 11 -25.78 41.34 -21.53
N PHE A 12 -24.47 41.08 -21.39
CA PHE A 12 -23.92 40.15 -20.45
C PHE A 12 -23.99 40.77 -19.06
N LEU A 13 -25.06 40.48 -18.31
CA LEU A 13 -25.06 40.65 -16.85
C LEU A 13 -24.04 39.68 -16.30
N ALA A 14 -22.88 40.18 -15.89
CA ALA A 14 -21.91 39.43 -15.12
C ALA A 14 -22.56 39.06 -13.77
N ALA A 15 -23.05 37.85 -13.66
CA ALA A 15 -23.33 37.21 -12.38
C ALA A 15 -21.96 37.06 -11.68
N ILE A 16 -21.70 37.88 -10.69
CA ILE A 16 -20.63 37.67 -9.70
C ILE A 16 -20.96 36.35 -9.07
N PRO A 17 -20.12 35.30 -9.17
CA PRO A 17 -20.34 34.11 -8.39
C PRO A 17 -20.23 34.54 -6.92
N GLY A 18 -21.33 34.40 -6.19
CA GLY A 18 -21.32 34.54 -4.75
C GLY A 18 -20.20 33.63 -4.23
N VAL A 19 -19.34 34.18 -3.39
CA VAL A 19 -18.44 33.39 -2.56
C VAL A 19 -19.36 32.58 -1.67
N GLU A 20 -19.71 31.37 -2.10
CA GLU A 20 -20.21 30.34 -1.20
C GLU A 20 -19.10 30.19 -0.15
N THR A 21 -19.36 30.70 1.05
CA THR A 21 -18.62 30.27 2.24
C THR A 21 -18.84 28.74 2.28
N ALA A 22 -17.84 27.99 1.82
CA ALA A 22 -17.84 26.54 1.94
C ALA A 22 -18.12 26.23 3.41
N ALA A 23 -19.32 25.75 3.70
CA ALA A 23 -19.66 25.27 5.03
C ALA A 23 -18.65 24.15 5.33
N MET A 24 -17.91 24.30 6.42
CA MET A 24 -16.91 23.35 6.87
C MET A 24 -17.59 21.98 6.99
N GLU A 25 -17.23 21.06 6.09
CA GLU A 25 -17.84 19.73 6.04
C GLU A 25 -17.41 18.94 7.27
N THR A 26 -18.38 18.55 8.09
CA THR A 26 -18.11 17.81 9.34
C THR A 26 -18.21 16.32 9.07
N PHE A 27 -17.10 15.61 9.25
CA PHE A 27 -16.98 14.17 8.99
C PHE A 27 -17.11 13.37 10.30
N THR A 28 -18.04 12.42 10.32
CA THR A 28 -18.04 11.35 11.32
C THR A 28 -16.94 10.33 11.02
N LEU A 29 -16.55 9.50 12.00
CA LEU A 29 -15.54 8.47 11.81
C LEU A 29 -15.88 7.54 10.64
N LYS A 30 -17.16 7.13 10.53
CA LYS A 30 -17.64 6.30 9.42
C LYS A 30 -17.46 6.98 8.06
N GLN A 31 -17.82 8.25 7.95
CA GLN A 31 -17.64 9.01 6.71
C GLN A 31 -16.16 9.15 6.35
N CYS A 32 -15.27 9.33 7.35
CA CYS A 32 -13.82 9.32 7.13
C CYS A 32 -13.33 7.98 6.57
N PHE A 33 -13.87 6.85 7.07
CA PHE A 33 -13.51 5.52 6.56
C PHE A 33 -14.02 5.29 5.14
N ASP A 34 -15.29 5.58 4.89
CA ASP A 34 -15.89 5.40 3.58
C ASP A 34 -15.12 6.22 2.53
N TYR A 35 -14.80 7.46 2.87
CA TYR A 35 -13.99 8.33 2.01
C TYR A 35 -12.57 7.79 1.80
N ALA A 36 -11.89 7.36 2.89
CA ALA A 36 -10.55 6.79 2.81
C ALA A 36 -10.49 5.52 1.95
N VAL A 37 -11.46 4.60 2.11
CA VAL A 37 -11.54 3.35 1.32
C VAL A 37 -11.71 3.64 -0.17
N GLU A 38 -12.37 4.75 -0.53
CA GLU A 38 -12.58 5.14 -1.93
C GLU A 38 -11.39 5.92 -2.50
N HIS A 39 -10.79 6.84 -1.73
CA HIS A 39 -9.85 7.83 -2.25
C HIS A 39 -8.40 7.62 -1.82
N ASN A 40 -8.11 6.77 -0.82
CA ASN A 40 -6.74 6.52 -0.37
C ASN A 40 -5.88 5.92 -1.47
N ARG A 41 -4.76 6.59 -1.78
CA ARG A 41 -3.86 6.21 -2.90
C ARG A 41 -3.13 4.90 -2.67
N SER A 42 -2.84 4.52 -1.41
CA SER A 42 -2.22 3.23 -1.11
C SER A 42 -3.16 2.08 -1.41
N LEU A 43 -4.44 2.18 -0.98
CA LEU A 43 -5.43 1.16 -1.26
C LEU A 43 -5.75 1.06 -2.76
N GLN A 44 -5.77 2.19 -3.48
CA GLN A 44 -5.90 2.18 -4.94
C GLN A 44 -4.74 1.43 -5.60
N LYS A 45 -3.50 1.62 -5.11
CA LYS A 45 -2.32 0.87 -5.58
C LYS A 45 -2.47 -0.64 -5.33
N ASP A 46 -2.99 -1.04 -4.16
CA ASP A 46 -3.21 -2.45 -3.84
C ASP A 46 -4.30 -3.06 -4.73
N LYS A 47 -5.39 -2.33 -5.00
CA LYS A 47 -6.42 -2.74 -5.97
C LYS A 47 -5.87 -2.89 -7.39
N LEU A 48 -4.98 -1.98 -7.84
CA LEU A 48 -4.27 -2.11 -9.12
C LEU A 48 -3.32 -3.31 -9.13
N GLY A 49 -2.72 -3.67 -7.98
CA GLY A 49 -1.94 -4.90 -7.80
C GLY A 49 -2.77 -6.16 -8.05
N LEU A 50 -4.01 -6.18 -7.54
CA LEU A 50 -4.96 -7.27 -7.79
C LEU A 50 -5.33 -7.35 -9.29
N GLU A 51 -5.54 -6.22 -9.95
CA GLU A 51 -5.81 -6.18 -11.39
C GLU A 51 -4.60 -6.68 -12.20
N THR A 52 -3.38 -6.31 -11.80
CA THR A 52 -2.13 -6.82 -12.39
C THR A 52 -2.03 -8.34 -12.27
N ALA A 53 -2.38 -8.93 -11.13
CA ALA A 53 -2.42 -10.38 -10.95
C ALA A 53 -3.45 -11.05 -11.88
N ALA A 54 -4.61 -10.42 -12.08
CA ALA A 54 -5.63 -10.89 -13.03
C ALA A 54 -5.13 -10.84 -14.49
N GLN A 55 -4.38 -9.79 -14.89
CA GLN A 55 -3.77 -9.70 -16.22
C GLN A 55 -2.67 -10.75 -16.42
N SER A 56 -1.85 -11.01 -15.40
CA SER A 56 -0.84 -12.08 -15.46
C SER A 56 -1.47 -13.46 -15.69
N LYS A 57 -2.64 -13.72 -15.11
CA LYS A 57 -3.41 -14.94 -15.42
C LYS A 57 -3.87 -14.98 -16.87
N ARG A 58 -4.35 -13.84 -17.43
CA ARG A 58 -4.76 -13.76 -18.85
C ARG A 58 -3.56 -13.93 -19.80
N GLU A 59 -2.42 -13.35 -19.48
CA GLU A 59 -1.17 -13.51 -20.22
C GLU A 59 -0.77 -14.99 -20.30
N LEU A 60 -0.83 -15.69 -19.16
CA LEU A 60 -0.52 -17.12 -19.11
C LEU A 60 -1.52 -17.96 -19.91
N ILE A 61 -2.82 -17.64 -19.85
CA ILE A 61 -3.84 -18.29 -20.71
C ILE A 61 -3.51 -18.03 -22.18
N GLY A 62 -3.13 -16.80 -22.52
CA GLY A 62 -2.68 -16.43 -23.87
C GLY A 62 -1.52 -17.28 -24.36
N SER A 63 -0.56 -17.62 -23.48
CA SER A 63 0.60 -18.47 -23.84
C SER A 63 0.23 -19.94 -24.13
N LEU A 64 -0.95 -20.37 -23.73
CA LEU A 64 -1.50 -21.71 -24.07
C LEU A 64 -2.15 -21.73 -25.46
N LEU A 65 -2.51 -20.59 -26.02
CA LEU A 65 -3.09 -20.47 -27.35
C LEU A 65 -1.99 -20.55 -28.43
N PRO A 66 -2.36 -20.83 -29.68
CA PRO A 66 -1.40 -20.80 -30.78
C PRO A 66 -0.68 -19.45 -30.87
N GLN A 67 0.65 -19.47 -30.83
CA GLN A 67 1.49 -18.29 -31.03
C GLN A 67 1.87 -18.17 -32.48
N ILE A 68 1.46 -17.10 -33.15
CA ILE A 68 1.78 -16.83 -34.56
C ILE A 68 2.77 -15.68 -34.63
N ASN A 69 3.93 -15.93 -35.23
CA ASN A 69 4.96 -14.93 -35.40
C ASN A 69 5.27 -14.79 -36.91
N ALA A 70 5.37 -13.56 -37.37
CA ALA A 70 5.87 -13.26 -38.71
C ALA A 70 7.27 -12.70 -38.60
N SER A 71 8.15 -13.10 -39.53
CA SER A 71 9.51 -12.60 -39.61
C SER A 71 9.91 -12.31 -41.07
N ALA A 72 10.72 -11.29 -41.24
CA ALA A 72 11.38 -11.00 -42.52
C ALA A 72 12.85 -10.67 -42.25
N GLY A 73 13.73 -11.15 -43.08
CA GLY A 73 15.15 -10.92 -42.97
C GLY A 73 15.77 -10.69 -44.33
N PHE A 74 16.81 -9.87 -44.37
CA PHE A 74 17.69 -9.69 -45.52
C PHE A 74 19.13 -9.82 -45.04
N THR A 75 19.92 -10.61 -45.72
CA THR A 75 21.34 -10.83 -45.43
C THR A 75 22.17 -10.60 -46.70
N TYR A 76 23.22 -9.80 -46.58
CA TYR A 76 24.24 -9.64 -47.59
C TYR A 76 25.56 -10.17 -47.04
N ASN A 77 26.13 -11.17 -47.71
CA ASN A 77 27.41 -11.79 -47.31
C ASN A 77 28.54 -10.96 -47.87
N ILE A 78 29.24 -10.23 -47.04
CA ILE A 78 30.46 -9.47 -47.45
C ILE A 78 31.56 -10.46 -47.82
N ASP A 79 31.77 -11.49 -46.99
CA ASP A 79 32.66 -12.63 -47.26
C ASP A 79 31.83 -13.90 -47.28
N LYS A 80 31.96 -14.69 -48.34
CA LYS A 80 31.21 -15.94 -48.50
C LYS A 80 31.86 -17.07 -47.70
N PRO A 81 31.11 -17.78 -46.84
CA PRO A 81 31.67 -18.94 -46.17
C PRO A 81 32.08 -20.03 -47.18
N LEU A 82 33.31 -20.52 -47.01
CA LEU A 82 33.83 -21.65 -47.75
C LEU A 82 33.49 -22.94 -47.03
N VAL A 83 32.90 -23.88 -47.77
CA VAL A 83 32.66 -25.24 -47.27
C VAL A 83 33.70 -26.16 -47.94
N THR A 84 34.47 -26.80 -47.09
CA THR A 84 35.45 -27.81 -47.54
C THR A 84 34.75 -29.16 -47.64
N MET A 85 34.78 -29.78 -48.80
CA MET A 85 34.17 -31.09 -49.02
C MET A 85 35.16 -32.03 -49.78
N PRO A 86 35.00 -33.35 -49.71
CA PRO A 86 35.76 -34.30 -50.46
C PRO A 86 35.70 -33.98 -51.99
N ASN A 87 36.79 -34.09 -52.63
CA ASN A 87 36.88 -33.80 -54.04
C ASN A 87 36.14 -34.89 -54.87
N PHE A 88 34.87 -34.61 -55.16
CA PHE A 88 34.04 -35.51 -56.02
C PHE A 88 34.28 -35.29 -57.55
N ILE A 89 34.96 -34.21 -57.91
CA ILE A 89 35.29 -33.89 -59.33
C ILE A 89 36.34 -34.83 -59.82
N SER A 90 37.40 -35.11 -59.05
CA SER A 90 38.51 -36.01 -59.45
C SER A 90 38.04 -37.42 -59.85
N PRO A 91 37.18 -38.12 -59.11
CA PRO A 91 36.62 -39.40 -59.54
C PRO A 91 35.70 -39.30 -60.77
N MET A 92 34.98 -38.18 -60.97
CA MET A 92 34.11 -37.97 -62.11
C MET A 92 34.92 -37.79 -63.42
N MET A 93 36.12 -37.19 -63.37
CA MET A 93 36.99 -36.96 -64.49
C MET A 93 37.82 -38.22 -64.89
N GLY A 94 37.86 -39.22 -64.01
CA GLY A 94 38.59 -40.46 -64.23
C GLY A 94 40.05 -40.23 -64.68
N SER A 95 40.47 -40.83 -65.83
CA SER A 95 41.84 -40.65 -66.39
C SER A 95 42.13 -39.23 -66.94
N MET A 96 41.14 -38.34 -67.02
CA MET A 96 41.28 -36.91 -67.37
C MET A 96 41.59 -36.01 -66.23
N ALA A 97 41.54 -36.48 -64.96
CA ALA A 97 41.84 -35.69 -63.78
C ALA A 97 43.33 -35.28 -63.79
N PRO A 98 43.69 -33.99 -63.66
CA PRO A 98 45.08 -33.54 -63.52
C PRO A 98 45.80 -34.23 -62.38
N ALA A 99 47.02 -34.67 -62.55
CA ALA A 99 47.81 -35.25 -61.47
C ALA A 99 48.08 -34.21 -60.39
N GLY A 100 47.76 -34.56 -59.11
CA GLY A 100 47.96 -33.68 -57.96
C GLY A 100 46.75 -32.85 -57.53
N MET A 101 45.56 -33.21 -58.02
CA MET A 101 44.34 -32.61 -57.45
C MET A 101 44.22 -32.92 -55.97
N PRO A 102 43.88 -31.91 -55.13
CA PRO A 102 43.76 -32.12 -53.68
C PRO A 102 42.53 -33.03 -53.34
N ASP A 103 42.64 -33.82 -52.27
CA ASP A 103 41.58 -34.70 -51.82
C ASP A 103 40.33 -33.94 -51.33
N TYR A 104 40.49 -32.66 -51.01
CA TYR A 104 39.42 -31.76 -50.59
C TYR A 104 39.42 -30.51 -51.44
N ILE A 105 38.23 -30.07 -51.81
CA ILE A 105 37.98 -28.80 -52.51
C ILE A 105 37.15 -27.84 -51.56
N ALA A 106 37.54 -26.57 -51.63
CA ALA A 106 36.79 -25.52 -50.97
C ALA A 106 35.86 -24.87 -52.01
N MET A 107 34.55 -24.88 -51.69
CA MET A 107 33.52 -24.27 -52.53
C MET A 107 32.66 -23.29 -51.71
N THR A 108 32.32 -22.19 -52.34
CA THR A 108 31.30 -21.28 -51.81
C THR A 108 29.94 -21.86 -52.13
N MET A 109 29.17 -22.14 -51.08
CA MET A 109 27.77 -22.61 -51.17
C MET A 109 26.73 -21.54 -50.91
N SER A 110 27.12 -20.32 -50.56
CA SER A 110 26.22 -19.19 -50.35
C SER A 110 26.31 -18.18 -51.49
N LEU A 111 25.18 -17.59 -51.82
CA LEU A 111 25.09 -16.47 -52.76
C LEU A 111 25.31 -15.14 -51.99
N ASP A 112 25.52 -14.04 -52.70
CA ASP A 112 25.80 -12.74 -52.07
C ASP A 112 24.65 -12.22 -51.24
N MET A 113 23.42 -12.48 -51.68
CA MET A 113 22.23 -11.99 -51.07
C MET A 113 21.27 -13.12 -50.72
N SER A 114 20.63 -13.01 -49.54
CA SER A 114 19.49 -13.81 -49.19
C SER A 114 18.43 -12.95 -48.51
N ALA A 115 17.18 -13.16 -48.87
CA ALA A 115 16.05 -12.58 -48.20
C ALA A 115 15.05 -13.68 -47.86
N ASN A 116 14.43 -13.55 -46.72
CA ASN A 116 13.36 -14.46 -46.32
C ASN A 116 12.24 -13.70 -45.63
N TRP A 117 11.04 -14.12 -45.87
CA TRP A 117 9.89 -13.74 -45.04
C TRP A 117 9.02 -14.96 -44.80
N GLY A 118 8.33 -14.97 -43.66
CA GLY A 118 7.50 -16.11 -43.35
C GLY A 118 6.70 -15.93 -42.08
N ALA A 119 5.91 -16.95 -41.80
CA ALA A 119 5.15 -17.03 -40.55
C ALA A 119 5.38 -18.40 -39.89
N SER A 120 5.50 -18.38 -38.59
CA SER A 120 5.57 -19.58 -37.76
C SER A 120 4.40 -19.62 -36.77
N ILE A 121 3.86 -20.80 -36.53
CA ILE A 121 2.86 -21.07 -35.51
C ILE A 121 3.45 -22.07 -34.51
N THR A 122 3.31 -21.80 -33.24
CA THR A 122 3.75 -22.70 -32.17
C THR A 122 2.66 -22.84 -31.15
N GLN A 123 2.33 -24.08 -30.78
CA GLN A 123 1.32 -24.36 -29.77
C GLN A 123 1.80 -25.46 -28.81
N GLN A 124 1.68 -25.18 -27.51
CA GLN A 124 1.87 -26.18 -26.46
C GLN A 124 0.64 -27.11 -26.42
N ILE A 125 0.82 -28.39 -26.74
CA ILE A 125 -0.27 -29.39 -26.71
C ILE A 125 -0.34 -30.04 -25.32
N ILE A 126 0.82 -30.47 -24.80
CA ILE A 126 0.96 -31.03 -23.45
C ILE A 126 2.16 -30.37 -22.78
N ASN A 127 1.88 -29.67 -21.70
CA ASN A 127 2.90 -29.10 -20.83
C ASN A 127 2.35 -28.96 -19.41
N PHE A 128 2.58 -29.98 -18.58
CA PHE A 128 2.07 -30.05 -17.22
C PHE A 128 2.55 -28.90 -16.34
N SER A 129 3.78 -28.41 -16.58
CA SER A 129 4.34 -27.29 -15.85
C SER A 129 3.57 -26.00 -16.14
N LEU A 130 3.18 -25.79 -17.41
CA LEU A 130 2.40 -24.64 -17.85
C LEU A 130 0.96 -24.69 -17.30
N PHE A 131 0.33 -25.87 -17.30
CA PHE A 131 -1.00 -26.05 -16.70
C PHE A 131 -0.98 -25.82 -15.19
N ASN A 132 0.11 -26.19 -14.48
CA ASN A 132 0.27 -25.89 -13.07
C ASN A 132 0.53 -24.40 -12.82
N ALA A 133 1.19 -23.71 -13.74
CA ALA A 133 1.41 -22.26 -13.66
C ALA A 133 0.08 -21.47 -13.60
N LEU A 134 -1.02 -21.98 -14.21
CA LEU A 134 -2.36 -21.39 -14.04
C LEU A 134 -2.85 -21.44 -12.59
N LYS A 135 -2.51 -22.49 -11.86
CA LYS A 135 -2.85 -22.61 -10.43
C LYS A 135 -1.99 -21.66 -9.59
N VAL A 136 -0.73 -21.49 -9.99
CA VAL A 136 0.18 -20.52 -9.35
C VAL A 136 -0.35 -19.10 -9.52
N THR A 137 -0.71 -18.68 -10.73
CA THR A 137 -1.27 -17.34 -10.96
C THR A 137 -2.61 -17.12 -10.26
N GLN A 138 -3.42 -18.17 -10.13
CA GLN A 138 -4.67 -18.08 -9.37
C GLN A 138 -4.39 -17.87 -7.88
N ALA A 139 -3.50 -18.67 -7.28
CA ALA A 139 -3.12 -18.51 -5.87
C ALA A 139 -2.47 -17.14 -5.59
N THR A 140 -1.70 -16.61 -6.55
CA THR A 140 -1.14 -15.25 -6.48
C THR A 140 -2.25 -14.19 -6.51
N SER A 141 -3.28 -14.37 -7.34
CA SER A 141 -4.44 -13.46 -7.39
C SER A 141 -5.25 -13.49 -6.09
N GLU A 142 -5.45 -14.69 -5.51
CA GLU A 142 -6.12 -14.85 -4.21
C GLU A 142 -5.31 -14.17 -3.09
N MET A 143 -3.99 -14.32 -3.09
CA MET A 143 -3.10 -13.64 -2.14
C MET A 143 -3.15 -12.11 -2.29
N ALA A 144 -3.21 -11.61 -3.52
CA ALA A 144 -3.36 -10.16 -3.78
C ALA A 144 -4.73 -9.64 -3.27
N ALA A 145 -5.81 -10.43 -3.38
CA ALA A 145 -7.12 -10.06 -2.84
C ALA A 145 -7.10 -9.96 -1.30
N ILE A 146 -6.44 -10.91 -0.62
CA ILE A 146 -6.26 -10.85 0.84
C ILE A 146 -5.35 -9.66 1.21
N GLY A 147 -4.37 -9.32 0.37
CA GLY A 147 -3.52 -8.14 0.53
C GLY A 147 -4.31 -6.83 0.51
N VAL A 148 -5.32 -6.71 -0.37
CA VAL A 148 -6.25 -5.56 -0.39
C VAL A 148 -7.07 -5.50 0.91
N GLU A 149 -7.55 -6.64 1.42
CA GLU A 149 -8.28 -6.71 2.69
C GLU A 149 -7.40 -6.27 3.88
N ALA A 150 -6.14 -6.72 3.92
CA ALA A 150 -5.16 -6.31 4.91
C ALA A 150 -4.89 -4.79 4.82
N GLY A 151 -4.66 -4.27 3.61
CA GLY A 151 -4.45 -2.84 3.37
C GLY A 151 -5.65 -1.99 3.80
N MET A 152 -6.87 -2.47 3.57
CA MET A 152 -8.09 -1.80 4.03
C MET A 152 -8.16 -1.76 5.56
N SER A 153 -7.83 -2.86 6.26
CA SER A 153 -7.77 -2.90 7.72
C SER A 153 -6.74 -1.91 8.28
N ASP A 154 -5.57 -1.79 7.64
CA ASP A 154 -4.53 -0.84 8.04
C ASP A 154 -4.98 0.62 7.85
N ILE A 155 -5.66 0.92 6.73
CA ILE A 155 -6.18 2.27 6.45
C ILE A 155 -7.26 2.65 7.47
N ILE A 156 -8.18 1.75 7.80
CA ILE A 156 -9.21 1.97 8.82
C ILE A 156 -8.55 2.26 10.17
N ALA A 157 -7.56 1.46 10.58
CA ALA A 157 -6.85 1.65 11.85
C ALA A 157 -6.12 3.00 11.92
N GLN A 158 -5.40 3.38 10.86
CA GLN A 158 -4.69 4.65 10.79
C GLN A 158 -5.65 5.85 10.76
N THR A 159 -6.74 5.76 9.98
CA THR A 159 -7.78 6.80 9.92
C THR A 159 -8.43 6.99 11.29
N ALA A 160 -8.76 5.90 12.00
CA ALA A 160 -9.29 5.95 13.35
C ALA A 160 -8.30 6.65 14.31
N THR A 161 -7.01 6.30 14.22
CA THR A 161 -5.97 6.89 15.06
C THR A 161 -5.89 8.41 14.86
N PHE A 162 -5.83 8.88 13.61
CA PHE A 162 -5.77 10.32 13.33
C PHE A 162 -7.07 11.03 13.71
N TYR A 163 -8.21 10.42 13.47
CA TYR A 163 -9.52 10.96 13.83
C TYR A 163 -9.64 11.20 15.34
N TYR A 164 -9.36 10.18 16.15
CA TYR A 164 -9.42 10.30 17.61
C TYR A 164 -8.36 11.25 18.16
N ASN A 165 -7.16 11.30 17.58
CA ASN A 165 -6.15 12.29 17.93
C ASN A 165 -6.64 13.73 17.69
N VAL A 166 -7.34 13.98 16.57
CA VAL A 166 -7.96 15.29 16.32
C VAL A 166 -8.97 15.62 17.42
N GLN A 167 -9.88 14.69 17.76
CA GLN A 167 -10.88 14.89 18.80
C GLN A 167 -10.26 15.17 20.18
N VAL A 168 -9.25 14.39 20.55
CA VAL A 168 -8.57 14.56 21.85
C VAL A 168 -7.82 15.89 21.92
N LEU A 169 -7.20 16.34 20.82
CA LEU A 169 -6.53 17.65 20.77
C LEU A 169 -7.54 18.82 20.78
N GLN A 170 -8.71 18.66 20.18
CA GLN A 170 -9.80 19.63 20.31
C GLN A 170 -10.24 19.75 21.77
N TYR A 171 -10.47 18.61 22.44
CA TYR A 171 -10.79 18.59 23.86
C TYR A 171 -9.69 19.24 24.72
N ALA A 172 -8.41 18.98 24.43
CA ALA A 172 -7.30 19.62 25.13
C ALA A 172 -7.32 21.15 24.94
N ALA A 173 -7.62 21.63 23.73
CA ALA A 173 -7.71 23.07 23.46
C ALA A 173 -8.83 23.73 24.28
N THR A 174 -9.99 23.08 24.45
CA THR A 174 -11.07 23.61 25.32
C THR A 174 -10.67 23.67 26.79
N GLN A 175 -9.88 22.69 27.29
CA GLN A 175 -9.35 22.71 28.65
C GLN A 175 -8.39 23.89 28.90
N PHE A 176 -7.59 24.27 27.90
CA PHE A 176 -6.78 25.48 27.97
C PHE A 176 -7.63 26.74 27.99
N ASP A 177 -8.73 26.81 27.23
CA ASP A 177 -9.65 27.94 27.23
C ASP A 177 -10.29 28.16 28.64
N GLU A 178 -10.74 27.07 29.25
CA GLU A 178 -11.26 27.10 30.60
C GLU A 178 -10.22 27.60 31.62
N SER A 179 -8.97 27.10 31.53
CA SER A 179 -7.88 27.51 32.41
C SER A 179 -7.45 28.96 32.20
N ILE A 180 -7.47 29.46 30.96
CA ILE A 180 -7.20 30.89 30.66
C ILE A 180 -8.31 31.76 31.20
N ALA A 181 -9.58 31.39 31.07
CA ALA A 181 -10.73 32.15 31.61
C ALA A 181 -10.67 32.26 33.14
N LEU A 182 -10.29 31.19 33.84
CA LEU A 182 -10.06 31.20 35.28
C LEU A 182 -8.93 32.17 35.67
N MET A 183 -7.81 32.13 34.90
CA MET A 183 -6.67 33.01 35.12
C MET A 183 -7.02 34.48 34.83
N ASP A 184 -7.87 34.75 33.82
CA ASP A 184 -8.40 36.11 33.53
C ASP A 184 -9.27 36.65 34.68
N THR A 185 -10.08 35.81 35.30
CA THR A 185 -10.88 36.18 36.48
C THR A 185 -9.97 36.60 37.63
N THR A 186 -8.94 35.80 37.91
CA THR A 186 -7.97 36.13 38.98
C THR A 186 -7.16 37.39 38.64
N LEU A 187 -6.75 37.58 37.38
CA LEU A 187 -6.01 38.76 36.92
C LEU A 187 -6.85 40.04 37.10
N ASN A 188 -8.11 40.00 36.68
CA ASN A 188 -9.04 41.14 36.85
C ASN A 188 -9.20 41.53 38.31
N MET A 189 -9.41 40.55 39.22
CA MET A 189 -9.49 40.77 40.67
C MET A 189 -8.18 41.43 41.18
N MET A 190 -7.03 40.96 40.76
CA MET A 190 -5.75 41.53 41.19
C MET A 190 -5.52 42.95 40.66
N GLN A 191 -5.94 43.26 39.45
CA GLN A 191 -5.85 44.60 38.90
C GLN A 191 -6.71 45.62 39.69
N VAL A 192 -7.93 45.29 40.04
CA VAL A 192 -8.82 46.09 40.88
C VAL A 192 -8.19 46.33 42.27
N ASN A 193 -7.69 45.23 42.90
CA ASN A 193 -7.04 45.32 44.20
C ASN A 193 -5.75 46.16 44.19
N ARG A 194 -5.04 46.18 43.07
CA ARG A 194 -3.86 47.04 42.88
C ARG A 194 -4.25 48.50 42.79
N GLU A 195 -5.34 48.88 42.09
CA GLU A 195 -5.79 50.25 41.95
C GLU A 195 -6.12 50.90 43.31
N ILE A 196 -6.64 50.08 44.26
CA ILE A 196 -6.92 50.53 45.63
C ILE A 196 -5.74 50.29 46.61
N GLY A 197 -4.56 49.86 46.07
CA GLY A 197 -3.31 49.74 46.83
C GLY A 197 -3.18 48.50 47.72
N LEU A 198 -4.05 47.49 47.56
CA LEU A 198 -4.00 46.26 48.35
C LEU A 198 -3.03 45.24 47.83
N VAL A 199 -2.63 45.30 46.53
CA VAL A 199 -1.78 44.34 45.84
C VAL A 199 -0.61 45.00 45.16
N ARG A 200 0.54 44.37 45.17
CA ARG A 200 1.76 44.90 44.52
C ARG A 200 1.76 44.60 43.01
N GLN A 201 2.42 45.50 42.23
CA GLN A 201 2.58 45.30 40.79
C GLN A 201 3.19 43.93 40.45
N ILE A 202 4.20 43.50 41.19
CA ILE A 202 4.88 42.20 40.95
C ILE A 202 3.94 41.01 41.02
N ASP A 203 2.87 41.10 41.81
CA ASP A 203 1.92 40.01 41.95
C ASP A 203 0.94 39.95 40.78
N VAL A 204 0.59 41.13 40.19
CA VAL A 204 -0.15 41.22 38.92
C VAL A 204 0.72 40.70 37.76
N ASP A 205 1.99 41.05 37.74
CA ASP A 205 2.95 40.59 36.68
C ASP A 205 3.10 39.06 36.72
N ARG A 206 3.12 38.43 37.88
CA ARG A 206 3.19 36.94 38.00
C ARG A 206 1.99 36.24 37.38
N ILE A 207 0.77 36.75 37.58
CA ILE A 207 -0.44 36.17 36.95
C ILE A 207 -0.39 36.41 35.41
N THR A 208 0.04 37.60 35.01
CA THR A 208 0.18 37.92 33.59
C THR A 208 1.14 36.96 32.90
N VAL A 209 2.27 36.64 33.52
CA VAL A 209 3.23 35.65 33.02
C VAL A 209 2.59 34.26 32.93
N ALA A 210 1.90 33.81 34.00
CA ALA A 210 1.23 32.51 34.01
C ALA A 210 0.18 32.40 32.88
N ARG A 211 -0.66 33.44 32.71
CA ARG A 211 -1.65 33.53 31.63
C ARG A 211 -1.00 33.47 30.23
N THR A 212 0.06 34.23 30.02
CA THR A 212 0.81 34.23 28.74
C THR A 212 1.41 32.88 28.42
N ASN A 213 1.89 32.17 29.44
CA ASN A 213 2.39 30.79 29.28
C ASN A 213 1.27 29.83 28.82
N LEU A 214 0.05 29.95 29.39
CA LEU A 214 -1.12 29.17 28.98
C LEU A 214 -1.51 29.46 27.53
N GLU A 215 -1.55 30.74 27.13
CA GLU A 215 -1.83 31.12 25.73
C GLU A 215 -0.78 30.54 24.76
N THR A 216 0.48 30.54 25.15
CA THR A 216 1.55 29.94 24.33
C THR A 216 1.37 28.42 24.21
N GLN A 217 1.02 27.75 25.31
CA GLN A 217 0.76 26.28 25.30
C GLN A 217 -0.48 25.97 24.45
N LYS A 218 -1.57 26.75 24.58
CA LYS A 218 -2.75 26.61 23.72
C LYS A 218 -2.40 26.79 22.24
N SER A 219 -1.61 27.81 21.90
CA SER A 219 -1.16 28.04 20.52
C SER A 219 -0.40 26.85 19.96
N SER A 220 0.50 26.25 20.75
CA SER A 220 1.23 25.04 20.36
C SER A 220 0.28 23.84 20.18
N MET A 221 -0.76 23.72 21.02
CA MET A 221 -1.77 22.69 20.90
C MET A 221 -2.61 22.84 19.64
N LEU A 222 -3.03 24.05 19.31
CA LEU A 222 -3.76 24.34 18.06
C LEU A 222 -2.91 24.05 16.82
N GLN A 223 -1.61 24.32 16.88
CA GLN A 223 -0.70 23.93 15.79
C GLN A 223 -0.61 22.40 15.66
N ALA A 224 -0.52 21.66 16.77
CA ALA A 224 -0.53 20.21 16.75
C ALA A 224 -1.85 19.65 16.19
N LEU A 225 -2.98 20.28 16.54
CA LEU A 225 -4.31 19.95 16.00
C LEU A 225 -4.35 20.07 14.46
N GLU A 226 -3.85 21.18 13.93
CA GLU A 226 -3.79 21.38 12.46
C GLU A 226 -2.89 20.35 11.77
N VAL A 227 -1.77 19.99 12.39
CA VAL A 227 -0.91 18.89 11.87
C VAL A 227 -1.68 17.58 11.82
N GLN A 228 -2.44 17.24 12.88
CA GLN A 228 -3.24 16.01 12.91
C GLN A 228 -4.38 16.02 11.89
N LYS A 229 -5.06 17.15 11.69
CA LYS A 229 -6.06 17.29 10.63
C LYS A 229 -5.44 17.07 9.24
N ASN A 230 -4.24 17.62 8.99
CA ASN A 230 -3.54 17.41 7.74
C ASN A 230 -3.12 15.94 7.53
N LEU A 231 -2.70 15.24 8.59
CA LEU A 231 -2.43 13.79 8.53
C LEU A 231 -3.70 12.99 8.23
N LEU A 232 -4.83 13.36 8.84
CA LEU A 232 -6.12 12.75 8.55
C LEU A 232 -6.54 12.97 7.09
N LYS A 233 -6.44 14.20 6.57
CA LYS A 233 -6.69 14.52 5.15
C LYS A 233 -5.82 13.68 4.22
N LEU A 234 -4.53 13.61 4.50
CA LEU A 234 -3.58 12.79 3.72
C LEU A 234 -3.99 11.31 3.72
N GLN A 235 -4.34 10.79 4.89
CA GLN A 235 -4.75 9.40 5.06
C GLN A 235 -6.06 9.10 4.32
N MET A 236 -7.02 10.02 4.34
CA MET A 236 -8.27 9.90 3.60
C MET A 236 -8.09 10.10 2.08
N GLY A 237 -7.02 10.77 1.64
CA GLY A 237 -6.87 11.26 0.27
C GLY A 237 -7.73 12.50 0.00
N TYR A 238 -8.08 13.25 1.05
CA TYR A 238 -8.86 14.48 0.98
C TYR A 238 -7.98 15.67 0.51
N PRO A 239 -8.54 16.64 -0.25
CA PRO A 239 -7.76 17.78 -0.72
C PRO A 239 -7.16 18.60 0.45
N MET A 240 -5.86 18.87 0.38
CA MET A 240 -5.14 19.61 1.44
C MET A 240 -5.57 21.07 1.57
N THR A 241 -6.17 21.63 0.51
CA THR A 241 -6.62 23.02 0.45
C THR A 241 -8.00 23.25 1.09
N GLU A 242 -8.75 22.19 1.34
CA GLU A 242 -10.09 22.25 1.93
C GLU A 242 -10.01 22.05 3.44
N GLU A 243 -10.89 22.71 4.17
CA GLU A 243 -10.98 22.51 5.62
C GLU A 243 -11.84 21.31 5.97
N ILE A 244 -11.47 20.60 7.04
CA ILE A 244 -12.20 19.44 7.54
C ILE A 244 -12.67 19.72 8.98
N GLY A 245 -13.95 19.51 9.23
CA GLY A 245 -14.57 19.52 10.56
C GLY A 245 -14.64 18.12 11.14
N ILE A 246 -14.30 17.99 12.42
CA ILE A 246 -14.47 16.75 13.19
C ILE A 246 -15.33 17.10 14.41
N PRO A 247 -16.39 16.33 14.71
CA PRO A 247 -17.23 16.58 15.88
C PRO A 247 -16.43 16.40 17.17
N GLU A 248 -16.87 17.09 18.21
CA GLU A 248 -16.27 16.96 19.54
C GLU A 248 -16.37 15.52 20.06
N ILE A 249 -15.44 15.15 20.92
CA ILE A 249 -15.39 13.82 21.52
C ILE A 249 -16.46 13.66 22.60
N ASP A 250 -17.24 12.59 22.49
CA ASP A 250 -18.11 12.12 23.58
C ASP A 250 -17.32 11.08 24.40
N ILE A 251 -16.72 11.55 25.50
CA ILE A 251 -15.83 10.74 26.35
C ILE A 251 -16.58 9.58 27.01
N ASP A 252 -17.81 9.81 27.49
CA ASP A 252 -18.57 8.78 28.20
C ASP A 252 -19.01 7.65 27.24
N ARG A 253 -19.43 8.01 26.05
CA ARG A 253 -19.74 7.03 24.98
C ARG A 253 -18.50 6.25 24.56
N MET A 254 -17.38 6.93 24.40
CA MET A 254 -16.11 6.31 24.04
C MET A 254 -15.65 5.31 25.11
N GLU A 255 -15.67 5.69 26.39
CA GLU A 255 -15.32 4.78 27.50
C GLU A 255 -16.21 3.54 27.54
N GLN A 256 -17.51 3.68 27.22
CA GLN A 256 -18.42 2.55 27.13
C GLN A 256 -18.07 1.62 25.96
N GLN A 257 -17.80 2.17 24.80
CA GLN A 257 -17.36 1.39 23.62
C GLN A 257 -16.08 0.61 23.89
N ILE A 258 -15.12 1.22 24.61
CA ILE A 258 -13.87 0.54 24.99
C ILE A 258 -14.14 -0.61 25.96
N LYS A 259 -15.03 -0.44 26.95
CA LYS A 259 -15.40 -1.50 27.91
C LYS A 259 -16.06 -2.69 27.22
N ASP A 260 -16.90 -2.42 26.21
CA ASP A 260 -17.62 -3.44 25.46
C ASP A 260 -16.71 -4.17 24.42
N ALA A 261 -15.56 -3.60 24.11
CA ALA A 261 -14.63 -4.10 23.08
C ALA A 261 -13.80 -5.33 23.52
N VAL A 262 -13.79 -5.68 24.78
CA VAL A 262 -13.04 -6.84 25.27
C VAL A 262 -13.73 -8.13 24.80
N SER A 263 -13.48 -8.53 23.56
CA SER A 263 -14.06 -9.73 22.97
C SER A 263 -13.44 -10.99 23.55
N PRO A 264 -14.23 -12.03 23.85
CA PRO A 264 -13.75 -13.26 24.49
C PRO A 264 -13.12 -14.27 23.51
N VAL A 265 -13.34 -14.16 22.21
CA VAL A 265 -12.92 -15.19 21.22
C VAL A 265 -12.00 -14.55 20.16
N PHE A 266 -10.71 -14.94 20.21
CA PHE A 266 -9.72 -14.60 19.20
C PHE A 266 -9.49 -15.79 18.27
N ASP A 267 -9.65 -15.58 16.96
CA ASP A 267 -9.35 -16.56 15.92
C ASP A 267 -8.23 -16.05 15.01
N VAL A 268 -7.01 -16.53 15.22
CA VAL A 268 -5.84 -16.17 14.44
C VAL A 268 -6.01 -16.51 12.95
N THR A 269 -6.82 -17.56 12.62
CA THR A 269 -6.97 -18.02 11.24
C THR A 269 -7.83 -17.07 10.39
N ALA A 270 -8.65 -16.24 11.03
CA ALA A 270 -9.46 -15.22 10.36
C ALA A 270 -8.61 -14.02 9.89
N LEU A 271 -7.44 -13.79 10.51
CA LEU A 271 -6.61 -12.63 10.21
C LEU A 271 -6.04 -12.66 8.80
N PRO A 272 -6.09 -11.54 8.05
CA PRO A 272 -5.51 -11.45 6.71
C PRO A 272 -4.03 -11.86 6.66
N ALA A 273 -3.24 -11.49 7.67
CA ALA A 273 -1.82 -11.84 7.76
C ALA A 273 -1.60 -13.36 7.81
N TYR A 274 -2.40 -14.10 8.57
CA TYR A 274 -2.35 -15.57 8.62
C TYR A 274 -2.77 -16.19 7.28
N ARG A 275 -3.86 -15.70 6.69
CA ARG A 275 -4.38 -16.17 5.39
C ARG A 275 -3.39 -15.92 4.25
N ILE A 276 -2.64 -14.80 4.26
CA ILE A 276 -1.56 -14.53 3.30
C ILE A 276 -0.48 -15.61 3.40
N LEU A 277 -0.05 -15.95 4.62
CA LEU A 277 1.01 -16.94 4.81
C LEU A 277 0.55 -18.37 4.46
N GLU A 278 -0.72 -18.69 4.69
CA GLU A 278 -1.32 -19.94 4.23
C GLU A 278 -1.30 -20.03 2.70
N GLN A 279 -1.61 -18.94 1.99
CA GLN A 279 -1.48 -18.88 0.53
C GLN A 279 -0.02 -18.93 0.06
N GLN A 280 0.94 -18.38 0.81
CA GLN A 280 2.37 -18.54 0.51
C GLN A 280 2.81 -20.01 0.59
N LYS A 281 2.34 -20.76 1.60
CA LYS A 281 2.56 -22.21 1.68
C LYS A 281 1.93 -22.97 0.50
N ASN A 282 0.71 -22.59 0.10
CA ASN A 282 0.05 -23.14 -1.08
C ASN A 282 0.89 -22.88 -2.35
N LEU A 283 1.40 -21.64 -2.52
CA LEU A 283 2.31 -21.28 -3.62
C LEU A 283 3.58 -22.12 -3.61
N ALA A 284 4.23 -22.32 -2.45
CA ALA A 284 5.41 -23.18 -2.34
C ALA A 284 5.08 -24.64 -2.75
N SER A 285 3.90 -25.15 -2.38
CA SER A 285 3.41 -26.46 -2.79
C SER A 285 3.18 -26.55 -4.31
N LEU A 286 2.63 -25.51 -4.93
CA LEU A 286 2.44 -25.44 -6.38
C LEU A 286 3.78 -25.30 -7.11
N GLN A 287 4.75 -24.58 -6.56
CA GLN A 287 6.11 -24.51 -7.10
C GLN A 287 6.84 -25.85 -7.03
N TYR A 288 6.66 -26.61 -5.93
CA TYR A 288 7.13 -27.99 -5.84
C TYR A 288 6.52 -28.87 -6.95
N LYS A 289 5.19 -28.79 -7.16
CA LYS A 289 4.52 -29.50 -8.27
C LYS A 289 5.06 -29.06 -9.63
N SER A 290 5.36 -27.77 -9.84
CA SER A 290 6.00 -27.30 -11.07
C SER A 290 7.36 -27.95 -11.30
N ALA A 291 8.20 -28.03 -10.25
CA ALA A 291 9.50 -28.69 -10.32
C ALA A 291 9.39 -30.20 -10.67
N VAL A 292 8.37 -30.87 -10.13
CA VAL A 292 8.07 -32.28 -10.49
C VAL A 292 7.59 -32.37 -11.93
N TYR A 293 6.67 -31.52 -12.36
CA TYR A 293 6.11 -31.53 -13.73
C TYR A 293 7.14 -31.21 -14.82
N GLU A 294 8.22 -30.49 -14.51
CA GLU A 294 9.33 -30.30 -15.42
C GLU A 294 10.07 -31.60 -15.77
N THR A 295 9.87 -32.69 -15.04
CA THR A 295 10.40 -34.01 -15.36
C THR A 295 9.53 -34.80 -16.34
N LEU A 296 8.30 -34.36 -16.56
CA LEU A 296 7.34 -35.01 -17.45
C LEU A 296 7.57 -34.60 -18.92
N PRO A 297 7.11 -35.43 -19.89
CA PRO A 297 7.16 -35.09 -21.29
C PRO A 297 6.36 -33.81 -21.62
N ALA A 298 6.87 -33.02 -22.56
CA ALA A 298 6.17 -31.90 -23.17
C ALA A 298 6.01 -32.13 -24.67
N LEU A 299 4.83 -31.84 -25.21
CA LEU A 299 4.47 -31.99 -26.62
C LEU A 299 4.14 -30.63 -27.22
N VAL A 300 4.84 -30.26 -28.26
CA VAL A 300 4.69 -28.98 -28.94
C VAL A 300 4.42 -29.20 -30.43
N LEU A 301 3.35 -28.60 -30.91
CA LEU A 301 3.06 -28.50 -32.36
C LEU A 301 3.72 -27.21 -32.87
N ALA A 302 4.49 -27.33 -33.95
CA ALA A 302 5.06 -26.20 -34.66
C ALA A 302 4.79 -26.29 -36.15
N GLY A 303 4.46 -25.18 -36.75
CA GLY A 303 4.33 -25.03 -38.21
C GLY A 303 5.12 -23.83 -38.65
N ASN A 304 5.73 -23.92 -39.84
CA ASN A 304 6.44 -22.83 -40.46
C ASN A 304 6.12 -22.76 -41.95
N TYR A 305 5.88 -21.58 -42.43
CA TYR A 305 5.87 -21.26 -43.87
C TYR A 305 6.80 -20.08 -44.11
N SER A 306 7.76 -20.26 -45.01
CA SER A 306 8.66 -19.17 -45.38
C SER A 306 8.91 -19.15 -46.87
N MET A 307 9.02 -17.96 -47.43
CA MET A 307 9.51 -17.73 -48.80
C MET A 307 10.96 -17.27 -48.71
N ASN A 308 11.82 -18.00 -49.31
CA ASN A 308 13.25 -17.73 -49.33
C ASN A 308 13.67 -17.27 -50.73
N TYR A 309 14.54 -16.28 -50.75
CA TYR A 309 15.10 -15.67 -51.92
C TYR A 309 16.61 -15.66 -51.80
N THR A 310 17.32 -16.13 -52.85
CA THR A 310 18.77 -16.15 -52.87
C THR A 310 19.27 -15.71 -54.27
N GLY A 311 20.33 -14.91 -54.29
CA GLY A 311 20.90 -14.40 -55.54
C GLY A 311 22.23 -13.69 -55.33
N ASN A 312 22.94 -13.38 -56.43
CA ASN A 312 24.16 -12.57 -56.40
C ASN A 312 23.86 -11.08 -56.63
N ASP A 313 22.69 -10.77 -57.24
CA ASP A 313 22.18 -9.42 -57.42
C ASP A 313 20.64 -9.44 -57.42
N PHE A 314 20.00 -8.28 -57.54
CA PHE A 314 18.56 -8.16 -57.67
C PHE A 314 18.02 -8.24 -59.09
N SER A 315 18.88 -8.55 -60.09
CA SER A 315 18.47 -8.63 -61.48
C SER A 315 18.00 -10.05 -61.88
N GLY A 316 16.92 -10.11 -62.63
CA GLY A 316 15.97 -11.19 -62.83
C GLY A 316 16.44 -12.64 -63.00
N ASP A 317 17.61 -12.93 -63.62
CA ASP A 317 18.04 -14.31 -63.91
C ASP A 317 18.94 -14.94 -62.84
N SER A 318 19.47 -14.13 -61.91
CA SER A 318 20.36 -14.56 -60.82
C SER A 318 19.65 -14.78 -59.51
N TYR A 319 18.33 -14.64 -59.53
CA TYR A 319 17.49 -14.61 -58.31
C TYR A 319 16.55 -15.80 -58.28
N HIS A 320 16.72 -16.64 -57.26
CA HIS A 320 15.90 -17.84 -57.07
C HIS A 320 15.00 -17.69 -55.85
N SER A 321 13.71 -17.96 -56.02
CA SER A 321 12.76 -17.98 -54.93
C SER A 321 12.14 -19.37 -54.75
N PHE A 322 12.01 -19.81 -53.50
CA PHE A 322 11.40 -21.09 -53.20
C PHE A 322 10.65 -21.04 -51.85
N PRO A 323 9.45 -21.62 -51.78
CA PRO A 323 8.74 -21.76 -50.55
C PRO A 323 9.27 -22.95 -49.73
N VAL A 324 9.27 -22.77 -48.41
CA VAL A 324 9.50 -23.86 -47.45
C VAL A 324 8.33 -23.91 -46.51
N SER A 325 7.68 -25.06 -46.41
CA SER A 325 6.60 -25.30 -45.45
C SER A 325 6.88 -26.55 -44.66
N MET A 326 6.66 -26.47 -43.36
CA MET A 326 6.92 -27.59 -42.44
C MET A 326 5.86 -27.59 -41.31
N VAL A 327 5.40 -28.78 -40.97
CA VAL A 327 4.63 -29.02 -39.74
C VAL A 327 5.39 -30.09 -38.96
N SER A 328 5.63 -29.85 -37.70
CA SER A 328 6.35 -30.76 -36.81
C SER A 328 5.63 -30.93 -35.48
N LEU A 329 5.69 -32.13 -34.96
CA LEU A 329 5.22 -32.47 -33.63
C LEU A 329 6.45 -32.89 -32.82
N ASN A 330 6.81 -32.06 -31.82
CA ASN A 330 8.03 -32.23 -31.05
C ASN A 330 7.72 -32.74 -29.67
N LEU A 331 8.15 -33.96 -29.33
CA LEU A 331 8.08 -34.53 -28.02
C LEU A 331 9.43 -34.36 -27.31
N LYS A 332 9.46 -33.57 -26.24
CA LYS A 332 10.64 -33.37 -25.39
C LYS A 332 10.49 -34.14 -24.09
N PHE A 333 11.37 -35.10 -23.85
CA PHE A 333 11.41 -35.87 -22.62
C PHE A 333 12.83 -35.87 -22.02
N PRO A 334 13.03 -35.28 -20.85
CA PRO A 334 14.35 -35.20 -20.23
C PRO A 334 14.69 -36.53 -19.53
N VAL A 335 15.52 -37.36 -20.15
CA VAL A 335 15.91 -38.68 -19.61
C VAL A 335 16.94 -38.56 -18.49
N PHE A 336 17.95 -37.74 -18.67
CA PHE A 336 19.01 -37.49 -17.69
C PHE A 336 19.43 -36.03 -17.68
N THR A 337 19.46 -35.41 -16.51
CA THR A 337 19.78 -33.98 -16.36
C THR A 337 20.88 -33.73 -15.31
N GLY A 338 21.78 -34.72 -15.12
CA GLY A 338 22.88 -34.58 -14.15
C GLY A 338 22.40 -34.29 -12.70
N MET A 339 21.28 -34.90 -12.27
CA MET A 339 20.65 -34.71 -10.94
C MET A 339 20.12 -33.28 -10.66
N SER A 340 20.26 -32.35 -11.60
CA SER A 340 19.82 -30.95 -11.43
C SER A 340 18.34 -30.86 -11.10
N LYS A 341 17.47 -31.64 -11.76
CA LYS A 341 16.02 -31.64 -11.47
C LYS A 341 15.70 -32.19 -10.09
N ASN A 342 16.41 -33.25 -9.63
CA ASN A 342 16.26 -33.77 -8.29
C ASN A 342 16.63 -32.74 -7.22
N ALA A 343 17.73 -32.00 -7.46
CA ALA A 343 18.11 -30.89 -6.57
C ALA A 343 17.05 -29.78 -6.56
N LYS A 344 16.45 -29.43 -7.72
CA LYS A 344 15.35 -28.46 -7.84
C LYS A 344 14.11 -28.90 -7.05
N ILE A 345 13.72 -30.17 -7.17
CA ILE A 345 12.59 -30.76 -6.43
C ILE A 345 12.86 -30.71 -4.93
N ASN A 346 14.06 -31.14 -4.49
CA ASN A 346 14.43 -31.09 -3.08
C ASN A 346 14.46 -29.66 -2.52
N LYS A 347 14.99 -28.70 -3.31
CA LYS A 347 14.94 -27.27 -2.94
C LYS A 347 13.50 -26.80 -2.74
N ALA A 348 12.60 -27.10 -3.66
CA ALA A 348 11.19 -26.73 -3.55
C ALA A 348 10.50 -27.41 -2.35
N LYS A 349 10.89 -28.65 -2.00
CA LYS A 349 10.42 -29.31 -0.78
C LYS A 349 10.88 -28.60 0.49
N ILE A 350 12.13 -28.13 0.52
CA ILE A 350 12.67 -27.33 1.64
C ILE A 350 11.91 -26.01 1.79
N GLU A 351 11.51 -25.36 0.68
CA GLU A 351 10.73 -24.12 0.74
C GLU A 351 9.32 -24.34 1.37
N ILE A 352 8.68 -25.51 1.15
CA ILE A 352 7.45 -25.87 1.87
C ILE A 352 7.70 -25.98 3.38
N MET A 353 8.81 -26.62 3.79
CA MET A 353 9.16 -26.76 5.20
C MET A 353 9.46 -25.41 5.86
N LYS A 354 10.08 -24.48 5.13
CA LYS A 354 10.27 -23.10 5.60
C LYS A 354 8.93 -22.40 5.79
N ALA A 355 8.04 -22.46 4.79
CA ALA A 355 6.72 -21.87 4.88
C ALA A 355 5.89 -22.42 6.06
N ASP A 356 6.05 -23.71 6.40
CA ASP A 356 5.43 -24.29 7.60
C ASP A 356 5.98 -23.69 8.90
N ASN A 357 7.31 -23.51 8.99
CA ASN A 357 7.93 -22.87 10.13
C ASN A 357 7.51 -21.39 10.25
N ASP A 358 7.48 -20.68 9.14
CA ASP A 358 7.06 -19.27 9.09
C ASP A 358 5.60 -19.13 9.55
N ARG A 359 4.73 -20.04 9.14
CA ARG A 359 3.33 -20.09 9.58
C ARG A 359 3.23 -20.29 11.10
N TYR A 360 3.99 -21.25 11.66
CA TYR A 360 4.00 -21.48 13.11
C TYR A 360 4.50 -20.26 13.86
N MET A 361 5.60 -19.63 13.39
CA MET A 361 6.16 -18.42 14.02
C MET A 361 5.17 -17.25 13.96
N LEU A 362 4.48 -17.05 12.83
CA LEU A 362 3.49 -16.00 12.70
C LEU A 362 2.29 -16.23 13.61
N GLU A 363 1.79 -17.46 13.70
CA GLU A 363 0.67 -17.83 14.60
C GLU A 363 1.00 -17.48 16.06
N GLN A 364 2.22 -17.83 16.52
CA GLN A 364 2.69 -17.46 17.86
C GLN A 364 2.82 -15.94 18.01
N SER A 365 3.35 -15.26 17.00
CA SER A 365 3.52 -13.81 17.01
C SER A 365 2.18 -13.06 17.06
N LEU A 366 1.19 -13.48 16.26
CA LEU A 366 -0.15 -12.88 16.26
C LEU A 366 -0.88 -13.14 17.57
N THR A 367 -0.77 -14.35 18.13
CA THR A 367 -1.34 -14.68 19.45
C THR A 367 -0.73 -13.82 20.56
N MET A 368 0.60 -13.64 20.52
CA MET A 368 1.32 -12.78 21.46
C MET A 368 0.91 -11.31 21.27
N ALA A 369 0.81 -10.82 20.03
CA ALA A 369 0.40 -9.45 19.72
C ALA A 369 -1.00 -9.15 20.26
N HIS A 370 -1.98 -10.06 20.03
CA HIS A 370 -3.32 -9.93 20.58
C HIS A 370 -3.31 -9.91 22.11
N SER A 371 -2.59 -10.82 22.76
CA SER A 371 -2.48 -10.86 24.23
C SER A 371 -1.87 -9.58 24.80
N ASN A 372 -0.82 -9.05 24.15
CA ASN A 372 -0.18 -7.80 24.54
C ASN A 372 -1.11 -6.60 24.34
N ALA A 373 -1.82 -6.51 23.21
CA ALA A 373 -2.76 -5.44 22.92
C ALA A 373 -3.90 -5.43 23.96
N ARG A 374 -4.41 -6.60 24.34
CA ARG A 374 -5.41 -6.74 25.39
C ARG A 374 -4.90 -6.26 26.76
N MET A 375 -3.74 -6.74 27.18
CA MET A 375 -3.12 -6.30 28.44
C MET A 375 -2.86 -4.79 28.45
N GLN A 376 -2.42 -4.23 27.32
CA GLN A 376 -2.19 -2.80 27.16
C GLN A 376 -3.48 -2.02 27.30
N LEU A 377 -4.57 -2.43 26.65
CA LEU A 377 -5.86 -1.77 26.79
C LEU A 377 -6.38 -1.82 28.24
N GLU A 378 -6.33 -2.98 28.89
CA GLU A 378 -6.73 -3.12 30.29
C GLU A 378 -5.92 -2.19 31.24
N GLN A 379 -4.62 -2.01 30.96
CA GLN A 379 -3.76 -1.09 31.70
C GLN A 379 -4.13 0.37 31.43
N GLN A 380 -4.38 0.74 30.16
CA GLN A 380 -4.75 2.12 29.81
C GLN A 380 -6.14 2.49 30.36
N MET A 381 -7.09 1.55 30.42
CA MET A 381 -8.39 1.78 31.08
C MET A 381 -8.25 2.12 32.57
N ARG A 382 -7.36 1.42 33.29
CA ARG A 382 -7.05 1.75 34.68
C ARG A 382 -6.37 3.11 34.81
N THR A 383 -5.48 3.42 33.89
CA THR A 383 -4.75 4.70 33.88
C THR A 383 -5.71 5.87 33.63
N ILE A 384 -6.62 5.75 32.67
CA ILE A 384 -7.59 6.82 32.36
C ILE A 384 -8.51 7.12 33.53
N GLU A 385 -8.99 6.08 34.21
CA GLU A 385 -9.82 6.23 35.40
C GLU A 385 -9.07 6.94 36.54
N SER A 386 -7.79 6.59 36.74
CA SER A 386 -6.94 7.24 37.73
C SER A 386 -6.66 8.71 37.38
N GLN A 387 -6.34 9.01 36.12
CA GLN A 387 -6.06 10.37 35.68
C GLN A 387 -7.32 11.25 35.67
N ARG A 388 -8.50 10.68 35.36
CA ARG A 388 -9.78 11.38 35.48
C ARG A 388 -10.01 11.84 36.92
N ARG A 389 -9.89 10.92 37.90
CA ARG A 389 -10.03 11.26 39.31
C ARG A 389 -8.99 12.31 39.76
N ASN A 390 -7.76 12.21 39.28
CA ASN A 390 -6.71 13.17 39.62
C ASN A 390 -7.00 14.56 39.04
N LYS A 391 -7.50 14.63 37.78
CA LYS A 391 -7.95 15.89 37.14
C LYS A 391 -9.10 16.54 37.93
N ASP A 392 -10.11 15.74 38.29
CA ASP A 392 -11.30 16.23 39.04
C ASP A 392 -10.89 16.76 40.43
N LEU A 393 -10.00 16.06 41.15
CA LEU A 393 -9.45 16.52 42.39
C LEU A 393 -8.60 17.80 42.27
N ALA A 394 -7.76 17.89 41.24
CA ALA A 394 -6.95 19.09 40.98
C ALA A 394 -7.86 20.30 40.67
N GLN A 395 -8.95 20.09 39.96
CA GLN A 395 -9.95 21.13 39.69
C GLN A 395 -10.62 21.61 40.99
N GLU A 396 -11.00 20.69 41.87
CA GLU A 396 -11.57 21.03 43.17
C GLU A 396 -10.59 21.82 44.05
N VAL A 397 -9.32 21.37 44.11
CA VAL A 397 -8.24 22.07 44.86
C VAL A 397 -8.04 23.48 44.28
N PHE A 398 -8.03 23.64 42.98
CA PHE A 398 -7.90 24.96 42.38
C PHE A 398 -9.08 25.87 42.77
N ASN A 399 -10.32 25.40 42.58
CA ASN A 399 -11.53 26.16 42.88
C ASN A 399 -11.58 26.62 44.35
N VAL A 400 -11.25 25.73 45.29
CA VAL A 400 -11.19 26.06 46.72
C VAL A 400 -10.06 27.04 47.03
N THR A 401 -8.89 26.90 46.40
CA THR A 401 -7.75 27.79 46.60
C THR A 401 -8.04 29.19 46.05
N GLU A 402 -8.67 29.27 44.89
CA GLU A 402 -9.11 30.55 44.27
C GLU A 402 -10.15 31.27 45.13
N PHE A 403 -11.15 30.53 45.60
CA PHE A 403 -12.15 31.08 46.52
C PHE A 403 -11.50 31.63 47.80
N ASN A 404 -10.63 30.86 48.45
CA ASN A 404 -9.91 31.28 49.66
C ASN A 404 -8.96 32.47 49.40
N PHE A 405 -8.41 32.57 48.19
CA PHE A 405 -7.61 33.72 47.76
C PHE A 405 -8.48 34.99 47.66
N GLY A 406 -9.69 34.88 47.10
CA GLY A 406 -10.66 35.97 47.07
C GLY A 406 -11.03 36.50 48.47
N GLU A 407 -11.12 35.60 49.46
CA GLU A 407 -11.38 35.93 50.88
C GLU A 407 -10.11 36.35 51.64
N GLY A 408 -8.93 36.39 51.00
CA GLY A 408 -7.66 36.77 51.63
C GLY A 408 -7.04 35.70 52.54
N ILE A 409 -7.51 34.45 52.47
CA ILE A 409 -7.06 33.33 53.31
C ILE A 409 -5.84 32.62 52.65
N SER A 410 -5.86 32.47 51.31
CA SER A 410 -4.76 31.85 50.55
C SER A 410 -3.84 32.91 49.92
N SER A 411 -2.60 32.51 49.66
CA SER A 411 -1.64 33.37 48.93
C SER A 411 -1.77 33.25 47.43
N LEU A 412 -1.29 34.24 46.67
CA LEU A 412 -1.16 34.18 45.20
C LEU A 412 -0.30 32.95 44.78
N SER A 413 0.74 32.63 45.55
CA SER A 413 1.59 31.47 45.26
C SER A 413 0.83 30.17 45.33
N ASP A 414 -0.14 30.04 46.25
CA ASP A 414 -1.00 28.87 46.37
C ASP A 414 -1.92 28.73 45.13
N VAL A 415 -2.51 29.83 44.64
CA VAL A 415 -3.32 29.85 43.39
C VAL A 415 -2.50 29.45 42.20
N LEU A 416 -1.30 29.99 42.03
CA LEU A 416 -0.42 29.64 40.91
C LEU A 416 0.04 28.19 40.95
N ASN A 417 0.34 27.66 42.15
CA ASN A 417 0.69 26.23 42.31
C ASN A 417 -0.51 25.33 42.02
N ALA A 418 -1.72 25.67 42.53
CA ALA A 418 -2.91 24.90 42.22
C ALA A 418 -3.26 24.92 40.73
N SER A 419 -3.13 26.09 40.07
CA SER A 419 -3.30 26.21 38.62
C SER A 419 -2.30 25.33 37.84
N SER A 420 -1.01 25.35 38.21
CA SER A 420 -0.01 24.51 37.58
C SER A 420 -0.30 23.01 37.73
N SER A 421 -0.76 22.61 38.94
CA SER A 421 -1.15 21.22 39.20
C SER A 421 -2.39 20.80 38.42
N LEU A 422 -3.38 21.71 38.27
CA LEU A 422 -4.57 21.46 37.44
C LEU A 422 -4.20 21.24 35.97
N ILE A 423 -3.36 22.11 35.40
CA ILE A 423 -2.90 22.00 33.99
C ILE A 423 -2.14 20.69 33.78
N GLU A 424 -1.28 20.33 34.72
CA GLU A 424 -0.54 19.06 34.66
C GLU A 424 -1.49 17.86 34.69
N ALA A 425 -2.49 17.87 35.59
CA ALA A 425 -3.50 16.81 35.68
C ALA A 425 -4.38 16.72 34.42
N GLN A 426 -4.78 17.87 33.85
CA GLN A 426 -5.50 17.93 32.56
C GLN A 426 -4.69 17.32 31.42
N MET A 427 -3.41 17.69 31.31
CA MET A 427 -2.53 17.14 30.28
C MET A 427 -2.25 15.64 30.44
N ASN A 428 -2.09 15.17 31.68
CA ASN A 428 -1.95 13.75 31.98
C ASN A 428 -3.21 12.97 31.60
N TYR A 429 -4.41 13.54 31.81
CA TYR A 429 -5.66 12.94 31.39
C TYR A 429 -5.81 12.91 29.86
N VAL A 430 -5.47 13.99 29.15
CA VAL A 430 -5.42 14.04 27.67
C VAL A 430 -4.49 12.98 27.10
N ASN A 431 -3.31 12.83 27.68
CA ASN A 431 -2.34 11.80 27.27
C ASN A 431 -2.90 10.38 27.55
N ALA A 432 -3.58 10.17 28.67
CA ALA A 432 -4.21 8.90 29.01
C ALA A 432 -5.34 8.55 28.02
N LEU A 433 -6.16 9.54 27.60
CA LEU A 433 -7.18 9.38 26.55
C LEU A 433 -6.55 8.93 25.23
N THR A 434 -5.52 9.64 24.77
CA THR A 434 -4.80 9.32 23.53
C THR A 434 -4.24 7.89 23.55
N ASN A 435 -3.58 7.53 24.66
CA ASN A 435 -2.98 6.19 24.80
C ASN A 435 -4.04 5.09 24.88
N CYS A 436 -5.17 5.35 25.53
CA CYS A 436 -6.28 4.41 25.63
C CYS A 436 -6.93 4.17 24.26
N MET A 437 -7.16 5.23 23.48
CA MET A 437 -7.69 5.11 22.12
C MET A 437 -6.74 4.35 21.20
N SER A 438 -5.44 4.63 21.29
CA SER A 438 -4.42 3.90 20.52
C SER A 438 -4.41 2.41 20.87
N ALA A 439 -4.49 2.07 22.18
CA ALA A 439 -4.55 0.69 22.64
C ALA A 439 -5.84 -0.02 22.20
N TYR A 440 -6.96 0.70 22.18
CA TYR A 440 -8.24 0.19 21.69
C TYR A 440 -8.20 -0.16 20.19
N ILE A 441 -7.68 0.75 19.36
CA ILE A 441 -7.51 0.53 17.93
C ILE A 441 -6.56 -0.65 17.67
N GLU A 442 -5.45 -0.74 18.42
CA GLU A 442 -4.49 -1.83 18.29
C GLU A 442 -5.11 -3.18 18.65
N LEU A 443 -5.93 -3.26 19.70
CA LEU A 443 -6.66 -4.48 20.02
C LEU A 443 -7.65 -4.86 18.91
N LYS A 444 -8.44 -3.91 18.42
CA LYS A 444 -9.39 -4.13 17.32
C LYS A 444 -8.72 -4.56 16.01
N LYS A 445 -7.49 -4.08 15.78
CA LYS A 445 -6.66 -4.54 14.67
C LYS A 445 -6.13 -5.95 14.92
N ALA A 446 -5.66 -6.23 16.12
CA ALA A 446 -5.06 -7.51 16.49
C ALA A 446 -6.08 -8.66 16.52
N ASP A 447 -7.35 -8.39 16.82
CA ASP A 447 -8.44 -9.39 16.80
C ASP A 447 -9.18 -9.46 15.46
N GLY A 448 -8.84 -8.59 14.50
CA GLY A 448 -9.46 -8.56 13.17
C GLY A 448 -10.81 -7.86 13.09
N SER A 449 -11.29 -7.25 14.21
CA SER A 449 -12.60 -6.58 14.27
C SER A 449 -12.52 -5.07 14.04
N ILE A 450 -11.43 -4.58 13.42
CA ILE A 450 -11.20 -3.14 13.18
C ILE A 450 -12.34 -2.47 12.39
N GLY A 451 -13.01 -3.21 11.51
CA GLY A 451 -14.16 -2.72 10.75
C GLY A 451 -15.40 -2.45 11.60
N GLU A 452 -15.46 -2.95 12.85
CA GLU A 452 -16.59 -2.79 13.76
C GLU A 452 -16.49 -1.51 14.61
N ILE A 453 -15.38 -0.78 14.56
CA ILE A 453 -15.19 0.48 15.33
C ILE A 453 -16.31 1.51 15.07
N ASN A 454 -17.09 1.34 14.00
CA ASN A 454 -18.14 2.28 13.58
C ASN A 454 -19.55 1.88 13.95
N GLN A 455 -19.74 0.73 14.53
CA GLN A 455 -21.05 0.28 15.00
C GLN A 455 -21.23 0.66 16.46
#